data_a30b8cb79d64bab0ed2a8e31e281646e
#
_entry.id   a30b8cb79d64bab0ed2a8e31e281646e
#
_cell.length_a   1.000
_cell.length_b   1.000
_cell.length_c   1.000
_cell.angle_alpha   90.00
_cell.angle_beta   90.00
_cell.angle_gamma   90.00
#
_symmetry.space_group_name_H-M   'P 1'
#
loop_
_entity.id
_entity.type
_entity.pdbx_description
1 polymer ?
#
loop_
_entity_poly.entity_id
_entity_poly.type
_entity_poly.pdbx_seq_one_letter_code
_entity_poly.pdbx_strand_id
1 'polypeptide(L)'
;MNQLEMNYRMNKQVLYLVQSIPGDNAPTKHAFAISDLLVKCGFSVHFVLAGIIEPSSNAISSNYDYPFDFPYEVKFGHHQIAKKYYERISSSFSFKAFTRCFNQIQPDLVIYYGIQHKLAKRVLDYCHDQDVPVIVDETDWFNPKFTGDLAAWLVEKSRSKRVAEVDRLLDGVIAISPFFKKHFDSLYSLQGYPKVFYLPPLNRTGDSLSDTCSLGGLKRRTITKFVYAGSPAGGKDSLTEFISLISKDAIPAITQPVLDVIGIDLNQAVSLMGNIARSNKVHFHGRVSHDSVIKMLQESDFGILFRTPDLYSRAGFSTKFAECMSNGVPMLCNAVGGADLILENMIDGIVIPDLSNQPLLDGITSACNLTDHELTSMKRAALEKALKLFESDNYIDSFSSFLKSVLSIRN
;
A
#
# COMPACT_ATOMS: atom_id res chain seq x y z
N MET A 1 -4.59 -1.58 -41.60
CA MET A 1 -4.81 -1.73 -40.16
C MET A 1 -4.03 -2.94 -39.70
N ASN A 2 -2.96 -2.75 -38.90
CA ASN A 2 -2.07 -3.80 -38.46
C ASN A 2 -2.79 -4.72 -37.45
N GLN A 3 -2.37 -5.99 -37.41
CA GLN A 3 -2.95 -6.97 -36.47
C GLN A 3 -2.88 -6.52 -34.99
N LEU A 4 -1.90 -5.67 -34.65
CA LEU A 4 -1.78 -4.96 -33.37
C LEU A 4 -2.89 -3.93 -33.16
N GLU A 5 -3.30 -3.17 -34.19
CA GLU A 5 -4.41 -2.21 -34.11
C GLU A 5 -5.77 -2.91 -34.06
N MET A 6 -5.93 -4.10 -34.64
CA MET A 6 -7.13 -4.93 -34.53
C MET A 6 -7.29 -5.55 -33.13
N ASN A 7 -6.20 -6.03 -32.53
CA ASN A 7 -6.21 -6.54 -31.14
C ASN A 7 -6.49 -5.42 -30.11
N TYR A 8 -6.06 -4.18 -30.41
CA TYR A 8 -6.30 -3.01 -29.56
C TYR A 8 -7.80 -2.63 -29.45
N ARG A 9 -8.61 -2.91 -30.49
CA ARG A 9 -10.06 -2.68 -30.46
C ARG A 9 -10.89 -3.82 -29.87
N MET A 10 -10.28 -4.97 -29.57
CA MET A 10 -10.98 -6.11 -28.95
C MET A 10 -10.99 -6.03 -27.41
N ASN A 11 -10.03 -5.31 -26.79
CA ASN A 11 -9.97 -5.14 -25.36
C ASN A 11 -10.60 -3.81 -24.94
N LYS A 12 -11.40 -3.82 -23.87
CA LYS A 12 -11.92 -2.59 -23.25
C LYS A 12 -10.77 -1.74 -22.72
N GLN A 13 -10.89 -0.42 -22.87
CA GLN A 13 -9.87 0.54 -22.52
C GLN A 13 -10.10 1.12 -21.13
N VAL A 14 -9.09 1.11 -20.28
CA VAL A 14 -9.11 1.76 -18.97
C VAL A 14 -8.14 2.93 -18.97
N LEU A 15 -8.62 4.11 -18.57
CA LEU A 15 -7.80 5.27 -18.28
C LEU A 15 -7.59 5.39 -16.78
N TYR A 16 -6.35 5.16 -16.30
CA TYR A 16 -6.02 5.16 -14.88
C TYR A 16 -5.26 6.43 -14.50
N LEU A 17 -5.97 7.33 -13.83
CA LEU A 17 -5.45 8.63 -13.39
C LEU A 17 -4.80 8.49 -12.01
N VAL A 18 -3.48 8.65 -11.93
CA VAL A 18 -2.70 8.51 -10.69
C VAL A 18 -1.99 9.81 -10.31
N GLN A 19 -1.89 10.09 -9.02
CA GLN A 19 -1.21 11.31 -8.55
C GLN A 19 0.31 11.14 -8.41
N SER A 20 0.78 9.93 -8.13
CA SER A 20 2.19 9.65 -7.88
C SER A 20 2.95 9.37 -9.17
N ILE A 21 4.20 9.85 -9.23
CA ILE A 21 5.14 9.53 -10.31
C ILE A 21 5.57 8.06 -10.15
N PRO A 22 5.75 7.33 -11.27
CA PRO A 22 6.34 6.00 -11.24
C PRO A 22 7.69 5.98 -10.54
N GLY A 23 7.87 5.05 -9.63
CA GLY A 23 9.09 4.87 -8.87
C GLY A 23 8.98 3.65 -7.96
N ASP A 24 10.04 3.29 -7.27
CA ASP A 24 10.02 2.17 -6.31
C ASP A 24 9.40 2.63 -4.98
N ASN A 25 8.09 2.89 -5.00
CA ASN A 25 7.31 3.29 -3.82
C ASN A 25 5.98 2.51 -3.76
N ALA A 26 5.40 2.44 -2.57
CA ALA A 26 4.17 1.68 -2.32
C ALA A 26 2.97 2.10 -3.20
N PRO A 27 2.68 3.40 -3.44
CA PRO A 27 1.62 3.83 -4.33
C PRO A 27 1.77 3.33 -5.76
N THR A 28 2.99 3.36 -6.31
CA THR A 28 3.28 2.89 -7.66
C THR A 28 3.13 1.38 -7.77
N LYS A 29 3.69 0.63 -6.81
CA LYS A 29 3.55 -0.84 -6.75
C LYS A 29 2.07 -1.24 -6.69
N HIS A 30 1.26 -0.53 -5.90
CA HIS A 30 -0.17 -0.76 -5.81
C HIS A 30 -0.90 -0.51 -7.13
N ALA A 31 -0.68 0.63 -7.77
CA ALA A 31 -1.31 0.96 -9.05
C ALA A 31 -0.96 -0.05 -10.15
N PHE A 32 0.29 -0.51 -10.20
CA PHE A 32 0.70 -1.55 -11.15
C PHE A 32 0.09 -2.92 -10.84
N ALA A 33 -0.03 -3.30 -9.57
CA ALA A 33 -0.69 -4.56 -9.20
C ALA A 33 -2.18 -4.58 -9.61
N ILE A 34 -2.88 -3.45 -9.45
CA ILE A 34 -4.25 -3.27 -9.97
C ILE A 34 -4.28 -3.36 -11.51
N SER A 35 -3.30 -2.74 -12.18
CA SER A 35 -3.22 -2.78 -13.65
C SER A 35 -2.94 -4.18 -14.18
N ASP A 36 -2.06 -4.94 -13.54
CA ASP A 36 -1.82 -6.35 -13.87
C ASP A 36 -3.12 -7.17 -13.77
N LEU A 37 -3.91 -6.93 -12.72
CA LEU A 37 -5.21 -7.58 -12.54
C LEU A 37 -6.23 -7.16 -13.60
N LEU A 38 -6.28 -5.87 -13.97
CA LEU A 38 -7.12 -5.38 -15.08
C LEU A 38 -6.75 -6.02 -16.41
N VAL A 39 -5.44 -6.17 -16.70
CA VAL A 39 -4.97 -6.85 -17.91
C VAL A 39 -5.39 -8.32 -17.92
N LYS A 40 -5.26 -9.02 -16.79
CA LYS A 40 -5.77 -10.41 -16.64
C LYS A 40 -7.27 -10.51 -16.83
N CYS A 41 -8.02 -9.44 -16.53
CA CYS A 41 -9.45 -9.33 -16.79
C CYS A 41 -9.81 -8.93 -18.24
N GLY A 42 -8.82 -8.78 -19.14
CA GLY A 42 -9.02 -8.47 -20.55
C GLY A 42 -9.14 -6.99 -20.89
N PHE A 43 -8.58 -6.10 -20.05
CA PHE A 43 -8.53 -4.66 -20.31
C PHE A 43 -7.15 -4.22 -20.80
N SER A 44 -7.12 -3.15 -21.58
CA SER A 44 -5.90 -2.39 -21.89
C SER A 44 -5.84 -1.18 -20.95
N VAL A 45 -4.73 -0.98 -20.26
CA VAL A 45 -4.60 0.06 -19.23
C VAL A 45 -3.66 1.18 -19.68
N HIS A 46 -4.14 2.41 -19.58
CA HIS A 46 -3.39 3.64 -19.90
C HIS A 46 -3.29 4.52 -18.65
N PHE A 47 -2.07 4.89 -18.29
CA PHE A 47 -1.86 5.75 -17.14
C PHE A 47 -1.81 7.23 -17.54
N VAL A 48 -2.47 8.06 -16.74
CA VAL A 48 -2.33 9.52 -16.80
C VAL A 48 -1.87 10.04 -15.45
N LEU A 49 -0.81 10.82 -15.45
CA LEU A 49 -0.30 11.45 -14.23
C LEU A 49 -1.04 12.74 -13.92
N ALA A 50 -1.63 12.81 -12.73
CA ALA A 50 -2.30 14.00 -12.21
C ALA A 50 -1.33 14.97 -11.50
N GLY A 51 -0.06 14.59 -11.35
CA GLY A 51 1.00 15.36 -10.69
C GLY A 51 1.91 16.08 -11.67
N ILE A 52 2.81 16.89 -11.12
CA ILE A 52 3.88 17.57 -11.86
C ILE A 52 5.14 16.72 -11.76
N ILE A 53 5.80 16.50 -12.89
CA ILE A 53 7.07 15.75 -12.96
C ILE A 53 8.22 16.74 -13.00
N GLU A 54 9.21 16.55 -12.12
CA GLU A 54 10.50 17.23 -12.27
C GLU A 54 11.38 16.47 -13.28
N PRO A 55 12.03 17.14 -14.24
CA PRO A 55 12.83 16.50 -15.31
C PRO A 55 14.01 15.66 -14.81
N SER A 56 14.41 15.84 -13.54
CA SER A 56 15.55 15.16 -12.92
C SER A 56 15.24 13.77 -12.36
N SER A 57 13.99 13.34 -12.37
CA SER A 57 13.65 11.98 -11.94
C SER A 57 13.90 11.00 -13.10
N ASN A 58 15.13 10.53 -13.25
CA ASN A 58 15.53 9.40 -14.12
C ASN A 58 14.90 8.05 -13.69
N ALA A 59 13.74 8.09 -13.06
CA ALA A 59 13.10 6.93 -12.45
C ALA A 59 11.91 6.44 -13.27
N ILE A 60 12.08 6.31 -14.58
CA ILE A 60 11.28 5.34 -15.32
C ILE A 60 12.10 4.05 -15.24
N SER A 61 11.79 3.19 -14.29
CA SER A 61 12.40 1.88 -14.27
C SER A 61 11.94 1.14 -15.53
N SER A 62 12.89 0.65 -16.31
CA SER A 62 12.71 -0.09 -17.56
C SER A 62 11.95 -1.43 -17.41
N ASN A 63 11.35 -1.69 -16.26
CA ASN A 63 10.71 -2.96 -15.92
C ASN A 63 9.18 -2.96 -16.06
N TYR A 64 8.58 -1.86 -16.53
CA TYR A 64 7.13 -1.79 -16.68
C TYR A 64 6.77 -1.31 -18.08
N ASP A 65 6.14 -2.18 -18.86
CA ASP A 65 5.72 -1.96 -20.26
C ASP A 65 4.42 -1.14 -20.41
N TYR A 66 4.01 -0.41 -19.37
CA TYR A 66 2.80 0.40 -19.45
C TYR A 66 3.11 1.77 -20.05
N PRO A 67 2.37 2.22 -21.09
CA PRO A 67 2.54 3.55 -21.64
C PRO A 67 2.09 4.61 -20.62
N PHE A 68 3.01 5.52 -20.28
CA PHE A 68 2.71 6.69 -19.49
C PHE A 68 2.58 7.92 -20.39
N ASP A 69 1.39 8.52 -20.40
CA ASP A 69 1.20 9.82 -21.01
C ASP A 69 1.52 10.92 -20.00
N PHE A 70 2.66 11.58 -20.20
CA PHE A 70 3.09 12.72 -19.40
C PHE A 70 2.43 14.00 -19.94
N PRO A 71 1.56 14.65 -19.16
CA PRO A 71 0.80 15.78 -19.68
C PRO A 71 1.63 17.03 -19.95
N TYR A 72 2.67 17.33 -19.16
CA TYR A 72 3.57 18.47 -19.34
C TYR A 72 4.88 18.31 -18.59
N GLU A 73 5.99 18.69 -19.24
CA GLU A 73 7.27 18.93 -18.61
C GLU A 73 7.30 20.38 -18.08
N VAL A 74 7.23 20.57 -16.78
CA VAL A 74 7.35 21.90 -16.17
C VAL A 74 8.68 21.98 -15.43
N LYS A 75 9.59 22.82 -15.94
CA LYS A 75 10.86 23.12 -15.26
C LYS A 75 10.61 24.16 -14.17
N PHE A 76 10.68 23.74 -12.92
CA PHE A 76 10.72 24.66 -11.78
C PHE A 76 12.17 24.98 -11.46
N GLY A 77 12.52 26.28 -11.51
CA GLY A 77 13.73 26.77 -10.84
C GLY A 77 13.60 26.53 -9.32
N HIS A 78 14.68 26.70 -8.56
CA HIS A 78 14.85 26.39 -7.13
C HIS A 78 13.81 26.96 -6.14
N HIS A 79 12.63 27.35 -6.56
CA HIS A 79 11.60 27.97 -5.72
C HIS A 79 10.56 26.95 -5.22
N GLN A 80 10.76 26.43 -4.02
CA GLN A 80 9.79 25.56 -3.31
C GLN A 80 8.38 26.19 -3.18
N ILE A 81 8.28 27.53 -3.15
CA ILE A 81 7.02 28.26 -3.09
C ILE A 81 6.24 28.14 -4.41
N ALA A 82 6.94 28.17 -5.55
CA ALA A 82 6.32 27.96 -6.86
C ALA A 82 5.77 26.53 -6.99
N LYS A 83 6.50 25.52 -6.51
CA LYS A 83 6.04 24.11 -6.48
C LYS A 83 4.73 23.97 -5.69
N LYS A 84 4.68 24.52 -4.47
CA LYS A 84 3.47 24.49 -3.60
C LYS A 84 2.28 25.25 -4.20
N TYR A 85 2.54 26.35 -4.91
CA TYR A 85 1.49 27.12 -5.60
C TYR A 85 0.97 26.39 -6.84
N TYR A 86 1.86 25.74 -7.58
CA TYR A 86 1.52 25.00 -8.80
C TYR A 86 0.76 23.70 -8.51
N GLU A 87 1.02 23.01 -7.41
CA GLU A 87 0.22 21.88 -6.94
C GLU A 87 -1.25 22.27 -6.69
N ARG A 88 -1.51 23.54 -6.36
CA ARG A 88 -2.85 24.12 -6.24
C ARG A 88 -3.50 24.44 -7.59
N ILE A 89 -2.71 24.89 -8.57
CA ILE A 89 -3.17 25.24 -9.93
C ILE A 89 -3.20 24.00 -10.82
N SER A 90 -2.45 22.95 -10.50
CA SER A 90 -2.29 21.73 -11.29
C SER A 90 -3.62 21.05 -11.62
N SER A 91 -4.65 21.24 -10.80
CA SER A 91 -5.97 20.64 -11.09
C SER A 91 -6.52 21.04 -12.47
N SER A 92 -6.20 22.23 -12.98
CA SER A 92 -6.64 22.67 -14.31
C SER A 92 -5.77 22.10 -15.43
N PHE A 93 -4.45 21.98 -15.20
CA PHE A 93 -3.53 21.37 -16.16
C PHE A 93 -3.73 19.86 -16.22
N SER A 94 -3.83 19.21 -15.06
CA SER A 94 -4.11 17.77 -14.97
C SER A 94 -5.44 17.40 -15.64
N PHE A 95 -6.44 18.28 -15.55
CA PHE A 95 -7.72 18.05 -16.22
C PHE A 95 -7.61 18.20 -17.76
N LYS A 96 -6.83 19.16 -18.27
CA LYS A 96 -6.57 19.28 -19.71
C LYS A 96 -5.83 18.07 -20.27
N ALA A 97 -4.86 17.56 -19.51
CA ALA A 97 -4.15 16.35 -19.87
C ALA A 97 -5.09 15.13 -19.87
N PHE A 98 -5.87 15.00 -18.83
CA PHE A 98 -6.89 13.95 -18.73
C PHE A 98 -7.84 13.98 -19.93
N THR A 99 -8.45 15.13 -20.26
CA THR A 99 -9.39 15.23 -21.39
C THR A 99 -8.74 14.94 -22.74
N ARG A 100 -7.47 15.33 -22.93
CA ARG A 100 -6.71 14.97 -24.13
C ARG A 100 -6.53 13.46 -24.26
N CYS A 101 -6.05 12.79 -23.20
CA CYS A 101 -5.88 11.34 -23.19
C CYS A 101 -7.23 10.63 -23.32
N PHE A 102 -8.28 11.10 -22.63
CA PHE A 102 -9.61 10.57 -22.74
C PHE A 102 -10.11 10.59 -24.20
N ASN A 103 -9.99 11.74 -24.89
CA ASN A 103 -10.44 11.87 -26.28
C ASN A 103 -9.61 11.03 -27.26
N GLN A 104 -8.34 10.79 -26.96
CA GLN A 104 -7.45 9.98 -27.79
C GLN A 104 -7.72 8.48 -27.59
N ILE A 105 -7.91 8.04 -26.34
CA ILE A 105 -8.03 6.62 -25.97
C ILE A 105 -9.47 6.15 -26.09
N GLN A 106 -10.47 7.03 -25.85
CA GLN A 106 -11.89 6.70 -25.78
C GLN A 106 -12.13 5.54 -24.78
N PRO A 107 -11.85 5.76 -23.47
CA PRO A 107 -11.90 4.70 -22.48
C PRO A 107 -13.32 4.23 -22.21
N ASP A 108 -13.47 2.93 -21.96
CA ASP A 108 -14.71 2.32 -21.45
C ASP A 108 -14.88 2.51 -19.94
N LEU A 109 -13.78 2.80 -19.23
CA LEU A 109 -13.73 2.95 -17.78
C LEU A 109 -12.62 3.92 -17.37
N VAL A 110 -12.90 4.78 -16.41
CA VAL A 110 -11.91 5.63 -15.76
C VAL A 110 -11.72 5.17 -14.32
N ILE A 111 -10.45 4.99 -13.91
CA ILE A 111 -10.08 4.74 -12.53
C ILE A 111 -9.22 5.92 -12.05
N TYR A 112 -9.40 6.39 -10.82
CA TYR A 112 -8.49 7.35 -10.25
C TYR A 112 -7.99 6.94 -8.87
N TYR A 113 -6.74 7.33 -8.58
CA TYR A 113 -6.03 7.03 -7.34
C TYR A 113 -5.35 8.28 -6.77
N GLY A 114 -5.66 8.62 -5.53
CA GLY A 114 -4.94 9.65 -4.78
C GLY A 114 -5.17 11.09 -5.22
N ILE A 115 -6.06 11.39 -6.18
CA ILE A 115 -6.29 12.75 -6.70
C ILE A 115 -7.10 13.62 -5.73
N GLN A 116 -7.02 14.95 -5.92
CA GLN A 116 -7.69 15.92 -5.06
C GLN A 116 -9.15 16.18 -5.47
N HIS A 117 -9.95 16.70 -4.54
CA HIS A 117 -11.38 16.96 -4.69
C HIS A 117 -11.78 17.68 -6.00
N LYS A 118 -11.14 18.82 -6.30
CA LYS A 118 -11.51 19.62 -7.50
C LYS A 118 -11.26 18.87 -8.80
N LEU A 119 -10.16 18.11 -8.88
CA LEU A 119 -9.85 17.32 -10.05
C LEU A 119 -10.81 16.12 -10.15
N ALA A 120 -11.02 15.41 -9.05
CA ALA A 120 -11.92 14.26 -9.00
C ALA A 120 -13.35 14.65 -9.43
N LYS A 121 -13.87 15.77 -8.91
CA LYS A 121 -15.22 16.25 -9.33
C LYS A 121 -15.28 16.55 -10.82
N ARG A 122 -14.29 17.24 -11.38
CA ARG A 122 -14.26 17.56 -12.83
C ARG A 122 -14.13 16.31 -13.70
N VAL A 123 -13.32 15.33 -13.26
CA VAL A 123 -13.18 14.04 -13.94
C VAL A 123 -14.51 13.29 -13.92
N LEU A 124 -15.16 13.23 -12.76
CA LEU A 124 -16.45 12.58 -12.61
C LEU A 124 -17.52 13.23 -13.52
N ASP A 125 -17.69 14.55 -13.40
CA ASP A 125 -18.70 15.28 -14.19
C ASP A 125 -18.46 15.05 -15.70
N TYR A 126 -17.20 15.15 -16.17
CA TYR A 126 -16.84 14.93 -17.57
C TYR A 126 -17.09 13.51 -18.06
N CYS A 127 -16.73 12.50 -17.27
CA CYS A 127 -16.94 11.10 -17.63
C CYS A 127 -18.43 10.77 -17.68
N HIS A 128 -19.20 11.26 -16.72
CA HIS A 128 -20.65 11.06 -16.69
C HIS A 128 -21.36 11.73 -17.87
N ASP A 129 -20.88 12.91 -18.33
CA ASP A 129 -21.38 13.57 -19.55
C ASP A 129 -21.07 12.78 -20.83
N GLN A 130 -20.12 11.84 -20.77
CA GLN A 130 -19.74 10.95 -21.88
C GLN A 130 -20.21 9.49 -21.67
N ASP A 131 -21.08 9.24 -20.70
CA ASP A 131 -21.58 7.90 -20.32
C ASP A 131 -20.48 6.90 -19.96
N VAL A 132 -19.31 7.38 -19.45
CA VAL A 132 -18.19 6.54 -19.03
C VAL A 132 -18.19 6.40 -17.50
N PRO A 133 -18.24 5.17 -16.97
CA PRO A 133 -18.21 4.95 -15.52
C PRO A 133 -16.86 5.28 -14.90
N VAL A 134 -16.90 5.68 -13.60
CA VAL A 134 -15.73 6.09 -12.84
C VAL A 134 -15.61 5.28 -11.56
N ILE A 135 -14.42 4.74 -11.31
CA ILE A 135 -14.05 4.02 -10.09
C ILE A 135 -12.99 4.82 -9.33
N VAL A 136 -13.08 4.86 -8.00
CA VAL A 136 -11.96 5.25 -7.14
C VAL A 136 -11.23 4.02 -6.61
N ASP A 137 -9.91 4.07 -6.63
CA ASP A 137 -9.03 3.17 -5.90
C ASP A 137 -8.68 3.84 -4.56
N GLU A 138 -9.29 3.37 -3.45
CA GLU A 138 -9.22 4.03 -2.15
C GLU A 138 -8.35 3.26 -1.17
N THR A 139 -7.25 3.90 -0.76
CA THR A 139 -6.19 3.25 0.05
C THR A 139 -5.94 3.93 1.39
N ASP A 140 -6.27 5.22 1.53
CA ASP A 140 -5.91 6.01 2.70
C ASP A 140 -7.07 6.88 3.18
N TRP A 141 -7.33 6.85 4.49
CA TRP A 141 -8.21 7.83 5.14
C TRP A 141 -7.44 9.12 5.41
N PHE A 142 -8.08 10.24 5.20
CA PHE A 142 -7.46 11.54 5.41
C PHE A 142 -8.08 12.22 6.63
N ASN A 143 -7.23 12.50 7.62
CA ASN A 143 -7.62 13.22 8.82
C ASN A 143 -6.82 14.53 8.90
N PRO A 144 -7.35 15.64 8.39
CA PRO A 144 -6.60 16.90 8.24
C PRO A 144 -6.31 17.54 9.60
N LYS A 145 -5.29 17.04 10.30
CA LYS A 145 -4.72 17.68 11.49
C LYS A 145 -3.64 18.66 11.07
N PHE A 146 -3.71 19.89 11.55
CA PHE A 146 -2.66 20.88 11.30
C PHE A 146 -1.43 20.57 12.15
N THR A 147 -0.33 20.20 11.51
CA THR A 147 0.96 19.85 12.16
C THR A 147 2.04 20.89 11.89
N GLY A 148 1.67 22.12 11.49
CA GLY A 148 2.60 23.19 11.12
C GLY A 148 2.86 23.32 9.60
N ASP A 149 2.57 22.31 8.79
CA ASP A 149 2.63 22.39 7.33
C ASP A 149 1.23 22.67 6.74
N LEU A 150 1.01 23.95 6.39
CA LEU A 150 -0.25 24.42 5.78
C LEU A 150 -0.54 23.74 4.43
N ALA A 151 0.51 23.43 3.63
CA ALA A 151 0.30 22.82 2.33
C ALA A 151 -0.15 21.36 2.45
N ALA A 152 0.49 20.58 3.32
CA ALA A 152 0.09 19.22 3.64
C ALA A 152 -1.35 19.18 4.19
N TRP A 153 -1.67 20.06 5.14
CA TRP A 153 -3.01 20.15 5.70
C TRP A 153 -4.08 20.46 4.65
N LEU A 154 -3.81 21.38 3.70
CA LEU A 154 -4.74 21.72 2.62
C LEU A 154 -4.96 20.56 1.64
N VAL A 155 -3.91 19.78 1.35
CA VAL A 155 -4.01 18.57 0.52
C VAL A 155 -4.89 17.52 1.22
N GLU A 156 -4.63 17.24 2.50
CA GLU A 156 -5.43 16.29 3.28
C GLU A 156 -6.89 16.73 3.41
N LYS A 157 -7.13 18.02 3.66
CA LYS A 157 -8.48 18.59 3.70
C LYS A 157 -9.21 18.44 2.35
N SER A 158 -8.49 18.66 1.23
CA SER A 158 -9.04 18.47 -0.10
C SER A 158 -9.42 17.00 -0.36
N ARG A 159 -8.58 16.06 0.06
CA ARG A 159 -8.84 14.61 -0.09
C ARG A 159 -9.99 14.15 0.80
N SER A 160 -10.02 14.58 2.07
CA SER A 160 -11.13 14.30 2.97
C SER A 160 -12.47 14.80 2.40
N LYS A 161 -12.47 15.99 1.80
CA LYS A 161 -13.64 16.54 1.12
C LYS A 161 -14.04 15.71 -0.11
N ARG A 162 -13.07 15.16 -0.86
CA ARG A 162 -13.34 14.26 -1.98
C ARG A 162 -14.12 13.04 -1.54
N VAL A 163 -13.63 12.33 -0.50
CA VAL A 163 -14.29 11.14 0.06
C VAL A 163 -15.73 11.46 0.48
N ALA A 164 -15.96 12.62 1.10
CA ALA A 164 -17.27 12.99 1.59
C ALA A 164 -18.26 13.41 0.50
N GLU A 165 -17.79 14.08 -0.57
CA GLU A 165 -18.67 14.74 -1.55
C GLU A 165 -18.66 14.11 -2.94
N VAL A 166 -17.49 13.58 -3.39
CA VAL A 166 -17.32 13.07 -4.76
C VAL A 166 -17.45 11.55 -4.79
N ASP A 167 -16.75 10.85 -3.90
CA ASP A 167 -16.63 9.39 -3.98
C ASP A 167 -17.99 8.67 -3.80
N ARG A 168 -18.95 9.33 -3.16
CA ARG A 168 -20.33 8.84 -3.06
C ARG A 168 -21.13 8.88 -4.38
N LEU A 169 -20.64 9.61 -5.38
CA LEU A 169 -21.31 9.77 -6.68
C LEU A 169 -20.70 8.89 -7.77
N LEU A 170 -19.68 8.09 -7.40
CA LEU A 170 -18.97 7.20 -8.30
C LEU A 170 -19.78 5.95 -8.64
N ASP A 171 -19.40 5.32 -9.73
CA ASP A 171 -20.01 4.06 -10.16
C ASP A 171 -19.40 2.86 -9.42
N GLY A 172 -18.13 2.98 -8.95
CA GLY A 172 -17.46 1.94 -8.18
C GLY A 172 -16.36 2.42 -7.25
N VAL A 173 -16.02 1.57 -6.28
CA VAL A 173 -14.92 1.77 -5.32
C VAL A 173 -14.12 0.47 -5.20
N ILE A 174 -12.81 0.55 -5.41
CA ILE A 174 -11.87 -0.48 -5.00
C ILE A 174 -11.39 -0.11 -3.59
N ALA A 175 -11.76 -0.91 -2.61
CA ALA A 175 -11.48 -0.66 -1.20
C ALA A 175 -10.31 -1.53 -0.73
N ILE A 176 -9.19 -0.92 -0.33
CA ILE A 176 -7.98 -1.66 0.09
C ILE A 176 -8.16 -2.42 1.41
N SER A 177 -9.15 -2.07 2.20
CA SER A 177 -9.34 -2.63 3.53
C SER A 177 -10.80 -2.98 3.82
N PRO A 178 -11.04 -3.92 4.75
CA PRO A 178 -12.39 -4.20 5.24
C PRO A 178 -13.08 -2.97 5.83
N PHE A 179 -12.32 -2.04 6.42
CA PHE A 179 -12.84 -0.78 6.93
C PHE A 179 -13.47 0.06 5.81
N PHE A 180 -12.75 0.29 4.72
CA PHE A 180 -13.27 1.03 3.56
C PHE A 180 -14.47 0.33 2.95
N LYS A 181 -14.40 -1.01 2.78
CA LYS A 181 -15.55 -1.77 2.28
C LYS A 181 -16.78 -1.50 3.14
N LYS A 182 -16.69 -1.69 4.46
CA LYS A 182 -17.80 -1.44 5.40
C LYS A 182 -18.27 0.01 5.36
N HIS A 183 -17.33 0.96 5.27
CA HIS A 183 -17.65 2.39 5.21
C HIS A 183 -18.52 2.71 3.99
N PHE A 184 -18.09 2.30 2.80
CA PHE A 184 -18.83 2.57 1.56
C PHE A 184 -20.13 1.75 1.47
N ASP A 185 -20.14 0.49 1.87
CA ASP A 185 -21.36 -0.31 1.93
C ASP A 185 -22.43 0.32 2.84
N SER A 186 -22.03 0.86 4.01
CA SER A 186 -22.98 1.48 4.95
C SER A 186 -23.57 2.80 4.45
N LEU A 187 -22.81 3.57 3.67
CA LEU A 187 -23.26 4.85 3.13
C LEU A 187 -24.26 4.68 1.96
N TYR A 188 -24.18 3.56 1.24
CA TYR A 188 -24.83 3.42 -0.07
C TYR A 188 -25.78 2.24 -0.19
N SER A 189 -26.01 1.53 0.91
CA SER A 189 -26.93 0.37 0.96
C SER A 189 -28.33 0.65 0.42
N LEU A 190 -28.80 1.91 0.48
CA LEU A 190 -30.13 2.32 -0.01
C LEU A 190 -30.15 2.72 -1.49
N GLN A 191 -29.01 3.07 -2.09
CA GLN A 191 -28.93 3.61 -3.46
C GLN A 191 -28.39 2.60 -4.50
N GLY A 192 -27.84 1.47 -4.05
CA GLY A 192 -27.23 0.47 -4.93
C GLY A 192 -25.91 0.90 -5.59
N TYR A 193 -25.44 2.11 -5.36
CA TYR A 193 -24.20 2.70 -5.88
C TYR A 193 -23.44 3.47 -4.79
N PRO A 194 -22.11 3.59 -4.90
CA PRO A 194 -21.21 2.89 -5.81
C PRO A 194 -21.15 1.38 -5.51
N LYS A 195 -20.79 0.57 -6.51
CA LYS A 195 -20.43 -0.83 -6.26
C LYS A 195 -19.09 -0.89 -5.53
N VAL A 196 -18.97 -1.68 -4.47
CA VAL A 196 -17.77 -1.73 -3.64
C VAL A 196 -17.09 -3.08 -3.77
N PHE A 197 -15.83 -3.07 -4.17
CA PHE A 197 -14.99 -4.26 -4.24
C PHE A 197 -13.85 -4.18 -3.23
N TYR A 198 -13.74 -5.15 -2.33
CA TYR A 198 -12.59 -5.26 -1.43
C TYR A 198 -11.43 -5.93 -2.16
N LEU A 199 -10.31 -5.23 -2.23
CA LEU A 199 -9.07 -5.74 -2.80
C LEU A 199 -7.90 -5.35 -1.89
N PRO A 200 -7.34 -6.29 -1.12
CA PRO A 200 -6.16 -6.01 -0.29
C PRO A 200 -4.96 -5.67 -1.17
N PRO A 201 -3.85 -5.17 -0.59
CA PRO A 201 -2.62 -4.98 -1.35
C PRO A 201 -2.21 -6.27 -2.01
N LEU A 202 -2.04 -6.25 -3.32
CA LEU A 202 -1.57 -7.41 -4.07
C LEU A 202 -0.04 -7.40 -4.08
N ASN A 203 0.56 -8.52 -3.74
CA ASN A 203 1.97 -8.77 -3.95
C ASN A 203 2.13 -9.86 -5.01
N ARG A 204 3.12 -9.70 -5.87
CA ARG A 204 3.63 -10.85 -6.60
C ARG A 204 4.29 -11.74 -5.56
N THR A 205 3.71 -12.90 -5.27
CA THR A 205 4.44 -13.93 -4.56
C THR A 205 5.66 -14.23 -5.43
N GLY A 206 6.79 -13.75 -4.97
CA GLY A 206 8.05 -13.95 -5.69
C GLY A 206 8.30 -15.45 -5.87
N ASP A 207 9.10 -15.82 -6.84
CA ASP A 207 9.57 -17.19 -7.12
C ASP A 207 10.26 -17.89 -5.92
N SER A 208 10.16 -17.33 -4.74
CA SER A 208 10.81 -17.74 -3.49
C SER A 208 10.11 -18.85 -2.71
N LEU A 209 9.12 -19.51 -3.30
CA LEU A 209 8.65 -20.83 -2.79
C LEU A 209 9.67 -21.95 -3.07
N SER A 210 10.84 -21.64 -3.61
CA SER A 210 11.93 -22.61 -3.69
C SER A 210 12.43 -22.96 -2.28
N ASP A 211 12.04 -24.10 -1.78
CA ASP A 211 12.74 -25.00 -0.82
C ASP A 211 13.53 -24.42 0.37
N THR A 212 13.37 -23.14 0.74
CA THR A 212 14.06 -22.56 1.90
C THR A 212 13.39 -22.86 3.24
N CYS A 213 12.37 -23.71 3.29
CA CYS A 213 12.13 -24.53 4.46
C CYS A 213 13.20 -25.64 4.59
N SER A 214 14.45 -25.35 4.22
CA SER A 214 15.55 -26.24 4.59
C SER A 214 15.63 -26.22 6.10
N LEU A 215 15.25 -27.36 6.68
CA LEU A 215 15.52 -27.76 8.05
C LEU A 215 17.03 -27.58 8.30
N GLY A 216 17.41 -26.35 8.59
CA GLY A 216 18.75 -25.99 9.04
C GLY A 216 19.04 -26.87 10.25
N GLY A 217 20.13 -27.64 10.17
CA GLY A 217 20.45 -28.68 11.14
C GLY A 217 20.37 -28.19 12.58
N LEU A 218 20.08 -29.09 13.45
CA LEU A 218 20.02 -29.24 14.92
C LEU A 218 20.71 -28.18 15.84
N LYS A 219 21.00 -26.99 15.35
CA LYS A 219 21.57 -25.91 16.17
C LYS A 219 20.41 -25.10 16.77
N ARG A 220 20.18 -25.28 18.06
CA ARG A 220 19.15 -24.54 18.83
C ARG A 220 19.30 -23.04 18.56
N ARG A 221 18.24 -22.41 18.11
CA ARG A 221 18.15 -20.97 17.90
C ARG A 221 18.43 -20.22 19.21
N THR A 222 19.31 -19.24 19.18
CA THR A 222 19.64 -18.38 20.34
C THR A 222 19.13 -16.95 20.18
N ILE A 223 18.71 -16.59 18.98
CA ILE A 223 18.23 -15.26 18.60
C ILE A 223 16.88 -15.37 17.90
N THR A 224 15.95 -14.47 18.20
CA THR A 224 14.74 -14.23 17.39
C THR A 224 14.95 -12.95 16.61
N LYS A 225 14.93 -13.06 15.28
CA LYS A 225 15.14 -11.94 14.35
C LYS A 225 13.83 -11.29 14.00
N PHE A 226 13.65 -10.05 14.42
CA PHE A 226 12.54 -9.19 13.98
C PHE A 226 12.99 -8.30 12.82
N VAL A 227 12.10 -7.96 11.90
CA VAL A 227 12.37 -7.05 10.80
C VAL A 227 11.27 -5.99 10.65
N TYR A 228 11.69 -4.77 10.37
CA TYR A 228 10.82 -3.70 9.92
C TYR A 228 11.33 -3.17 8.58
N ALA A 229 10.56 -3.31 7.51
CA ALA A 229 10.91 -2.80 6.19
C ALA A 229 10.06 -1.56 5.85
N GLY A 230 10.66 -0.38 5.88
CA GLY A 230 10.00 0.88 5.54
C GLY A 230 10.56 2.10 6.27
N SER A 231 9.89 3.24 6.12
CA SER A 231 10.24 4.47 6.84
C SER A 231 9.20 4.77 7.92
N PRO A 232 9.58 4.85 9.20
CA PRO A 232 8.68 5.25 10.28
C PRO A 232 8.44 6.77 10.31
N ALA A 233 9.11 7.55 9.43
CA ALA A 233 9.07 9.01 9.43
C ALA A 233 7.69 9.62 9.11
N GLY A 234 6.74 8.84 8.62
CA GLY A 234 5.36 9.28 8.33
C GLY A 234 4.41 9.31 9.55
N GLY A 235 4.88 8.96 10.74
CA GLY A 235 4.10 8.97 11.98
C GLY A 235 2.97 7.92 12.08
N LYS A 236 2.85 7.03 11.09
CA LYS A 236 1.91 5.89 11.15
C LYS A 236 2.43 4.77 12.04
N ASP A 237 3.69 4.41 11.84
CA ASP A 237 4.30 3.25 12.47
C ASP A 237 5.16 3.68 13.66
N SER A 238 5.02 3.01 14.81
CA SER A 238 5.78 3.26 16.03
C SER A 238 6.76 2.12 16.28
N LEU A 239 8.06 2.45 16.40
CA LEU A 239 9.13 1.49 16.72
C LEU A 239 9.75 1.76 18.08
N THR A 240 9.55 2.94 18.65
CA THR A 240 10.24 3.42 19.84
C THR A 240 9.97 2.52 21.05
N GLU A 241 8.72 2.14 21.26
CA GLU A 241 8.30 1.30 22.38
C GLU A 241 8.91 -0.12 22.26
N PHE A 242 8.88 -0.69 21.05
CA PHE A 242 9.49 -1.99 20.79
C PHE A 242 11.00 -1.96 21.03
N ILE A 243 11.69 -0.99 20.44
CA ILE A 243 13.15 -0.80 20.62
C ILE A 243 13.47 -0.60 22.10
N SER A 244 12.67 0.19 22.83
CA SER A 244 12.85 0.41 24.27
C SER A 244 12.80 -0.88 25.07
N LEU A 245 11.87 -1.77 24.75
CA LEU A 245 11.72 -3.03 25.44
C LEU A 245 12.85 -4.01 25.12
N ILE A 246 13.20 -4.21 23.86
CA ILE A 246 14.25 -5.15 23.48
C ILE A 246 15.64 -4.69 23.92
N SER A 247 15.84 -3.38 24.11
CA SER A 247 17.13 -2.81 24.57
C SER A 247 17.39 -3.05 26.05
N LYS A 248 16.37 -3.38 26.82
CA LYS A 248 16.52 -3.79 28.22
C LYS A 248 17.04 -5.23 28.27
N ASP A 249 18.01 -5.53 29.14
CA ASP A 249 18.65 -6.85 29.19
C ASP A 249 17.77 -8.00 29.73
N ALA A 250 16.60 -7.69 30.21
CA ALA A 250 15.74 -8.61 30.96
C ALA A 250 14.44 -8.99 30.25
N ILE A 251 14.52 -9.46 29.00
CA ILE A 251 13.36 -10.21 28.46
C ILE A 251 13.54 -11.67 28.91
N PRO A 252 12.64 -12.21 29.75
CA PRO A 252 12.73 -13.59 30.20
C PRO A 252 12.26 -14.52 29.09
N ALA A 253 13.14 -14.81 28.14
CA ALA A 253 12.83 -15.59 26.96
C ALA A 253 13.94 -16.58 26.61
N ILE A 254 13.59 -17.64 25.88
CA ILE A 254 14.50 -18.71 25.44
C ILE A 254 15.53 -18.14 24.45
N THR A 255 15.12 -17.22 23.59
CA THR A 255 15.97 -16.55 22.59
C THR A 255 16.02 -15.05 22.84
N GLN A 256 17.10 -14.39 22.39
CA GLN A 256 17.23 -12.94 22.50
C GLN A 256 16.67 -12.23 21.26
N PRO A 257 15.85 -11.18 21.44
CA PRO A 257 15.32 -10.41 20.32
C PRO A 257 16.40 -9.51 19.69
N VAL A 258 16.44 -9.49 18.37
CA VAL A 258 17.23 -8.55 17.55
C VAL A 258 16.33 -7.97 16.48
N LEU A 259 16.46 -6.67 16.18
CA LEU A 259 15.66 -5.97 15.18
C LEU A 259 16.53 -5.45 14.03
N ASP A 260 16.18 -5.85 12.82
CA ASP A 260 16.69 -5.26 11.59
C ASP A 260 15.68 -4.21 11.07
N VAL A 261 16.15 -2.97 10.86
CA VAL A 261 15.35 -1.86 10.32
C VAL A 261 15.87 -1.50 8.93
N ILE A 262 15.05 -1.70 7.92
CA ILE A 262 15.35 -1.43 6.52
C ILE A 262 14.58 -0.18 6.09
N GLY A 263 15.26 0.79 5.45
CA GLY A 263 14.64 1.99 4.89
C GLY A 263 15.11 3.31 5.51
N ILE A 264 15.69 3.28 6.72
CA ILE A 264 16.35 4.41 7.36
C ILE A 264 17.72 4.00 7.89
N ASP A 265 18.66 4.93 7.88
CA ASP A 265 19.98 4.75 8.50
C ASP A 265 19.99 5.17 9.99
N LEU A 266 21.08 4.89 10.69
CA LEU A 266 21.22 5.20 12.11
C LEU A 266 21.08 6.69 12.41
N ASN A 267 21.59 7.60 11.55
CA ASN A 267 21.48 9.04 11.79
C ASN A 267 20.04 9.52 11.70
N GLN A 268 19.30 9.02 10.70
CA GLN A 268 17.86 9.26 10.55
C GLN A 268 17.10 8.70 11.76
N ALA A 269 17.44 7.50 12.21
CA ALA A 269 16.82 6.86 13.37
C ALA A 269 17.08 7.64 14.65
N VAL A 270 18.31 8.11 14.88
CA VAL A 270 18.66 8.97 16.04
C VAL A 270 17.89 10.29 16.00
N SER A 271 17.72 10.88 14.83
CA SER A 271 16.92 12.10 14.65
C SER A 271 15.44 11.89 15.01
N LEU A 272 14.89 10.71 14.73
CA LEU A 272 13.47 10.39 14.96
C LEU A 272 13.18 9.91 16.38
N MET A 273 14.06 9.07 16.94
CA MET A 273 13.83 8.31 18.18
C MET A 273 14.84 8.61 19.29
N GLY A 274 15.81 9.49 19.03
CA GLY A 274 16.86 9.83 19.98
C GLY A 274 17.86 8.69 20.21
N ASN A 275 18.54 8.71 21.37
CA ASN A 275 19.63 7.78 21.69
C ASN A 275 19.20 6.30 21.80
N ILE A 276 17.90 6.02 21.93
CA ILE A 276 17.40 4.64 21.96
C ILE A 276 17.72 3.87 20.68
N ALA A 277 17.87 4.57 19.54
CA ALA A 277 18.30 3.98 18.28
C ALA A 277 19.72 3.39 18.32
N ARG A 278 20.53 3.72 19.33
CA ARG A 278 21.92 3.23 19.48
C ARG A 278 22.02 1.89 20.22
N SER A 279 20.89 1.19 20.41
CA SER A 279 20.90 -0.14 21.00
C SER A 279 21.72 -1.12 20.15
N ASN A 280 22.51 -1.97 20.80
CA ASN A 280 23.26 -3.04 20.13
C ASN A 280 22.39 -4.21 19.63
N LYS A 281 21.09 -4.20 19.97
CA LYS A 281 20.09 -5.17 19.50
C LYS A 281 19.31 -4.67 18.27
N VAL A 282 19.65 -3.48 17.73
CA VAL A 282 18.95 -2.88 16.60
C VAL A 282 19.96 -2.50 15.51
N HIS A 283 19.70 -2.97 14.30
CA HIS A 283 20.55 -2.73 13.14
C HIS A 283 19.79 -1.92 12.09
N PHE A 284 20.28 -0.74 11.74
CA PHE A 284 19.70 0.14 10.72
C PHE A 284 20.48 0.02 9.42
N HIS A 285 19.82 -0.49 8.37
CA HIS A 285 20.46 -0.83 7.10
C HIS A 285 20.39 0.29 6.05
N GLY A 286 19.63 1.38 6.33
CA GLY A 286 19.36 2.39 5.33
C GLY A 286 18.48 1.86 4.20
N ARG A 287 18.53 2.52 3.04
CA ARG A 287 17.85 2.06 1.83
C ARG A 287 18.73 1.03 1.12
N VAL A 288 18.15 -0.14 0.87
CA VAL A 288 18.80 -1.24 0.15
C VAL A 288 17.99 -1.61 -1.09
N SER A 289 18.55 -2.42 -1.99
CA SER A 289 17.81 -2.92 -3.16
C SER A 289 16.63 -3.81 -2.75
N HIS A 290 15.63 -3.93 -3.63
CA HIS A 290 14.47 -4.77 -3.37
C HIS A 290 14.86 -6.23 -3.10
N ASP A 291 15.78 -6.80 -3.88
CA ASP A 291 16.27 -8.16 -3.69
C ASP A 291 16.91 -8.35 -2.31
N SER A 292 17.64 -7.33 -1.83
CA SER A 292 18.20 -7.34 -0.49
C SER A 292 17.11 -7.30 0.58
N VAL A 293 16.02 -6.52 0.36
CA VAL A 293 14.86 -6.52 1.26
C VAL A 293 14.25 -7.92 1.35
N ILE A 294 13.96 -8.56 0.22
CA ILE A 294 13.38 -9.91 0.18
C ILE A 294 14.27 -10.92 0.92
N LYS A 295 15.59 -10.90 0.65
CA LYS A 295 16.52 -11.78 1.36
C LYS A 295 16.50 -11.56 2.86
N MET A 296 16.54 -10.30 3.32
CA MET A 296 16.51 -9.97 4.75
C MET A 296 15.16 -10.37 5.39
N LEU A 297 14.04 -10.22 4.68
CA LEU A 297 12.74 -10.73 5.13
C LEU A 297 12.82 -12.25 5.34
N GLN A 298 13.26 -13.01 4.35
CA GLN A 298 13.34 -14.48 4.42
C GLN A 298 14.27 -14.99 5.55
N GLU A 299 15.31 -14.24 5.89
CA GLU A 299 16.22 -14.52 7.00
C GLU A 299 15.64 -14.15 8.38
N SER A 300 14.49 -13.47 8.42
CA SER A 300 13.85 -13.00 9.65
C SER A 300 12.82 -14.01 10.17
N ASP A 301 12.55 -13.92 11.48
CA ASP A 301 11.56 -14.77 12.15
C ASP A 301 10.19 -14.11 12.18
N PHE A 302 10.14 -12.79 12.41
CA PHE A 302 8.93 -11.99 12.47
C PHE A 302 9.09 -10.64 11.78
N GLY A 303 8.09 -10.23 11.02
CA GLY A 303 7.87 -8.84 10.66
C GLY A 303 7.18 -8.10 11.81
N ILE A 304 7.51 -6.81 12.03
CA ILE A 304 6.81 -6.01 13.04
C ILE A 304 6.04 -4.87 12.39
N LEU A 305 4.82 -4.62 12.92
CA LEU A 305 3.98 -3.49 12.50
C LEU A 305 3.16 -2.99 13.69
N PHE A 306 3.56 -1.85 14.23
CA PHE A 306 2.87 -1.22 15.34
C PHE A 306 2.32 0.14 14.93
N ARG A 307 1.03 0.37 15.14
CA ARG A 307 0.34 1.59 14.72
C ARG A 307 -0.54 2.14 15.83
N THR A 308 -0.57 3.45 15.97
CA THR A 308 -1.57 4.11 16.83
C THR A 308 -2.98 3.79 16.30
N PRO A 309 -3.94 3.40 17.16
CA PRO A 309 -5.28 2.99 16.74
C PRO A 309 -6.18 4.20 16.40
N ASP A 310 -5.73 5.05 15.48
CA ASP A 310 -6.51 6.14 14.92
C ASP A 310 -7.25 5.74 13.63
N LEU A 311 -8.13 6.60 13.15
CA LEU A 311 -8.92 6.33 11.96
C LEU A 311 -8.05 6.15 10.70
N TYR A 312 -6.95 6.91 10.61
CA TYR A 312 -5.99 6.83 9.52
C TYR A 312 -5.29 5.46 9.42
N SER A 313 -4.92 4.92 10.59
CA SER A 313 -4.29 3.60 10.68
C SER A 313 -5.28 2.45 10.49
N ARG A 314 -6.53 2.63 10.95
CA ARG A 314 -7.60 1.62 10.81
C ARG A 314 -8.10 1.48 9.39
N ALA A 315 -8.16 2.58 8.64
CA ALA A 315 -8.73 2.59 7.30
C ALA A 315 -7.77 2.02 6.25
N GLY A 316 -6.46 2.29 6.37
CA GLY A 316 -5.47 1.79 5.44
C GLY A 316 -5.09 0.33 5.68
N PHE A 317 -4.50 -0.29 4.68
CA PHE A 317 -3.86 -1.60 4.79
C PHE A 317 -2.34 -1.45 4.60
N SER A 318 -1.55 -2.21 5.36
CA SER A 318 -0.09 -2.12 5.26
C SER A 318 0.46 -3.03 4.17
N THR A 319 1.10 -2.45 3.16
CA THR A 319 1.84 -3.23 2.15
C THR A 319 2.99 -4.04 2.77
N LYS A 320 3.62 -3.53 3.84
CA LYS A 320 4.65 -4.26 4.60
C LYS A 320 4.13 -5.57 5.20
N PHE A 321 2.87 -5.53 5.68
CA PHE A 321 2.20 -6.71 6.21
C PHE A 321 2.05 -7.78 5.13
N ALA A 322 1.52 -7.41 3.97
CA ALA A 322 1.37 -8.32 2.85
C ALA A 322 2.73 -8.83 2.36
N GLU A 323 3.73 -7.96 2.24
CA GLU A 323 5.08 -8.30 1.79
C GLU A 323 5.78 -9.30 2.75
N CYS A 324 5.71 -9.08 4.07
CA CYS A 324 6.25 -10.02 5.05
C CYS A 324 5.59 -11.40 4.93
N MET A 325 4.26 -11.46 5.00
CA MET A 325 3.54 -12.72 4.96
C MET A 325 3.75 -13.48 3.64
N SER A 326 3.83 -12.77 2.50
CA SER A 326 4.13 -13.37 1.19
C SER A 326 5.54 -13.95 1.08
N ASN A 327 6.44 -13.55 1.98
CA ASN A 327 7.78 -14.13 2.12
C ASN A 327 7.87 -15.16 3.26
N GLY A 328 6.73 -15.64 3.77
CA GLY A 328 6.69 -16.64 4.85
C GLY A 328 7.15 -16.08 6.21
N VAL A 329 7.02 -14.77 6.41
CA VAL A 329 7.41 -14.08 7.65
C VAL A 329 6.14 -13.68 8.41
N PRO A 330 5.78 -14.39 9.50
CA PRO A 330 4.63 -14.04 10.31
C PRO A 330 4.80 -12.66 10.94
N MET A 331 3.68 -11.99 11.21
CA MET A 331 3.70 -10.64 11.79
C MET A 331 3.53 -10.67 13.31
N LEU A 332 4.29 -9.83 14.01
CA LEU A 332 3.97 -9.37 15.35
C LEU A 332 3.41 -7.93 15.21
N CYS A 333 2.14 -7.75 15.48
CA CYS A 333 1.48 -6.47 15.27
C CYS A 333 0.35 -6.23 16.29
N ASN A 334 -0.12 -5.00 16.39
CA ASN A 334 -1.34 -4.71 17.13
C ASN A 334 -2.57 -4.74 16.21
N ALA A 335 -3.76 -4.84 16.80
CA ALA A 335 -5.06 -4.97 16.14
C ALA A 335 -5.49 -3.69 15.40
N VAL A 336 -4.77 -3.32 14.34
CA VAL A 336 -4.98 -2.11 13.53
C VAL A 336 -4.85 -2.42 12.04
N GLY A 337 -5.67 -1.76 11.22
CA GLY A 337 -5.61 -1.89 9.75
C GLY A 337 -6.08 -3.23 9.23
N GLY A 338 -6.94 -3.92 9.97
CA GLY A 338 -7.49 -5.22 9.60
C GLY A 338 -6.60 -6.40 9.95
N ALA A 339 -5.46 -6.19 10.63
CA ALA A 339 -4.58 -7.28 11.07
C ALA A 339 -5.30 -8.29 11.96
N ASP A 340 -6.16 -7.79 12.87
CA ASP A 340 -7.03 -8.58 13.74
C ASP A 340 -8.12 -9.37 13.00
N LEU A 341 -8.47 -8.96 11.78
CA LEU A 341 -9.43 -9.66 10.93
C LEU A 341 -8.77 -10.71 10.02
N ILE A 342 -7.46 -10.62 9.86
CA ILE A 342 -6.69 -11.46 8.94
C ILE A 342 -5.90 -12.52 9.71
N LEU A 343 -5.19 -12.11 10.78
CA LEU A 343 -4.36 -13.02 11.55
C LEU A 343 -5.18 -13.84 12.54
N GLU A 344 -4.83 -15.09 12.61
CA GLU A 344 -5.22 -16.00 13.70
C GLU A 344 -4.08 -16.08 14.69
N ASN A 345 -4.29 -15.43 15.87
CA ASN A 345 -3.25 -15.24 16.87
C ASN A 345 -2.58 -16.56 17.27
N MET A 346 -1.26 -16.59 17.32
CA MET A 346 -0.41 -17.75 17.60
C MET A 346 -0.45 -18.86 16.54
N ILE A 347 -1.14 -18.69 15.42
CA ILE A 347 -1.18 -19.64 14.30
C ILE A 347 -0.38 -19.14 13.10
N ASP A 348 -0.70 -17.95 12.60
CA ASP A 348 -0.04 -17.34 11.44
C ASP A 348 0.58 -15.97 11.73
N GLY A 349 0.61 -15.59 13.00
CA GLY A 349 1.22 -14.37 13.52
C GLY A 349 0.89 -14.17 14.98
N ILE A 350 1.32 -13.05 15.53
CA ILE A 350 1.05 -12.65 16.92
C ILE A 350 0.37 -11.29 16.89
N VAL A 351 -0.85 -11.24 17.44
CA VAL A 351 -1.63 -9.99 17.54
C VAL A 351 -1.71 -9.56 18.99
N ILE A 352 -1.15 -8.39 19.31
CA ILE A 352 -1.28 -7.79 20.63
C ILE A 352 -2.46 -6.80 20.68
N PRO A 353 -3.15 -6.65 21.81
CA PRO A 353 -4.34 -5.81 21.89
C PRO A 353 -4.01 -4.32 21.73
N ASP A 354 -2.90 -3.86 22.29
CA ASP A 354 -2.45 -2.47 22.24
C ASP A 354 -0.92 -2.34 22.38
N LEU A 355 -0.41 -1.12 22.34
CA LEU A 355 1.04 -0.82 22.41
C LEU A 355 1.50 -0.44 23.84
N SER A 356 0.72 -0.72 24.86
CA SER A 356 1.19 -0.55 26.24
C SER A 356 2.31 -1.57 26.56
N ASN A 357 3.12 -1.24 27.56
CA ASN A 357 4.35 -1.98 27.82
C ASN A 357 4.13 -3.48 28.06
N GLN A 358 3.10 -3.86 28.81
CA GLN A 358 2.87 -5.27 29.15
C GLN A 358 2.41 -6.10 27.95
N PRO A 359 1.37 -5.76 27.18
CA PRO A 359 0.98 -6.50 25.99
C PRO A 359 2.09 -6.61 24.95
N LEU A 360 2.88 -5.53 24.77
CA LEU A 360 3.99 -5.54 23.83
C LEU A 360 5.11 -6.48 24.32
N LEU A 361 5.44 -6.45 25.61
CA LEU A 361 6.41 -7.36 26.22
C LEU A 361 5.94 -8.83 26.13
N ASP A 362 4.67 -9.11 26.38
CA ASP A 362 4.09 -10.43 26.28
C ASP A 362 4.16 -10.97 24.84
N GLY A 363 3.87 -10.12 23.85
CA GLY A 363 4.00 -10.47 22.43
C GLY A 363 5.45 -10.80 22.03
N ILE A 364 6.41 -9.96 22.45
CA ILE A 364 7.84 -10.21 22.22
C ILE A 364 8.28 -11.52 22.90
N THR A 365 7.90 -11.71 24.15
CA THR A 365 8.23 -12.90 24.93
C THR A 365 7.65 -14.16 24.30
N SER A 366 6.41 -14.10 23.83
CA SER A 366 5.76 -15.21 23.11
C SER A 366 6.53 -15.57 21.84
N ALA A 367 6.90 -14.59 21.03
CA ALA A 367 7.70 -14.81 19.82
C ALA A 367 9.08 -15.44 20.13
N CYS A 368 9.74 -14.97 21.19
CA CYS A 368 11.06 -15.45 21.60
C CYS A 368 11.04 -16.81 22.30
N ASN A 369 9.88 -17.27 22.74
CA ASN A 369 9.70 -18.58 23.40
C ASN A 369 9.22 -19.69 22.48
N LEU A 370 8.87 -19.38 21.21
CA LEU A 370 8.51 -20.42 20.25
C LEU A 370 9.66 -21.38 20.02
N THR A 371 9.36 -22.65 20.00
CA THR A 371 10.29 -23.67 19.51
C THR A 371 10.51 -23.50 18.00
N ASP A 372 11.57 -24.07 17.46
CA ASP A 372 11.84 -24.03 16.02
C ASP A 372 10.72 -24.68 15.20
N HIS A 373 10.09 -25.73 15.75
CA HIS A 373 8.94 -26.36 15.11
C HIS A 373 7.70 -25.46 15.07
N GLU A 374 7.36 -24.81 16.18
CA GLU A 374 6.22 -23.88 16.25
C GLU A 374 6.41 -22.68 15.31
N LEU A 375 7.62 -22.09 15.30
CA LEU A 375 7.94 -20.99 14.40
C LEU A 375 7.85 -21.42 12.92
N THR A 376 8.38 -22.60 12.57
CA THR A 376 8.29 -23.14 11.21
C THR A 376 6.84 -23.36 10.79
N SER A 377 6.02 -23.87 11.69
CA SER A 377 4.58 -24.05 11.45
C SER A 377 3.86 -22.73 11.25
N MET A 378 4.17 -21.71 12.07
CA MET A 378 3.62 -20.36 11.94
C MET A 378 4.06 -19.67 10.63
N LYS A 379 5.33 -19.79 10.23
CA LYS A 379 5.85 -19.29 8.95
C LYS A 379 5.10 -19.89 7.76
N ARG A 380 4.85 -21.23 7.79
CA ARG A 380 4.07 -21.91 6.76
C ARG A 380 2.62 -21.41 6.73
N ALA A 381 1.96 -21.30 7.88
CA ALA A 381 0.59 -20.81 7.96
C ALA A 381 0.46 -19.37 7.46
N ALA A 382 1.42 -18.50 7.79
CA ALA A 382 1.49 -17.11 7.28
C ALA A 382 1.59 -17.09 5.76
N LEU A 383 2.46 -17.92 5.17
CA LEU A 383 2.63 -18.01 3.73
C LEU A 383 1.37 -18.53 3.03
N GLU A 384 0.77 -19.62 3.54
CA GLU A 384 -0.46 -20.19 3.00
C GLU A 384 -1.62 -19.16 3.02
N LYS A 385 -1.72 -18.38 4.09
CA LYS A 385 -2.70 -17.29 4.19
C LYS A 385 -2.39 -16.18 3.20
N ALA A 386 -1.12 -15.78 3.04
CA ALA A 386 -0.71 -14.76 2.07
C ALA A 386 -1.04 -15.16 0.63
N LEU A 387 -0.79 -16.41 0.24
CA LEU A 387 -1.15 -16.99 -1.06
C LEU A 387 -2.67 -16.90 -1.33
N LYS A 388 -3.49 -17.03 -0.31
CA LYS A 388 -4.95 -16.90 -0.45
C LYS A 388 -5.42 -15.46 -0.54
N LEU A 389 -4.73 -14.52 0.13
CA LEU A 389 -5.21 -13.15 0.29
C LEU A 389 -4.53 -12.14 -0.64
N PHE A 390 -3.27 -12.33 -0.99
CA PHE A 390 -2.49 -11.31 -1.69
C PHE A 390 -2.10 -11.68 -3.12
N GLU A 391 -2.48 -12.88 -3.57
CA GLU A 391 -2.25 -13.34 -4.94
C GLU A 391 -3.30 -12.76 -5.88
N SER A 392 -2.86 -12.08 -6.95
CA SER A 392 -3.77 -11.40 -7.89
C SER A 392 -4.73 -12.37 -8.59
N ASP A 393 -4.28 -13.61 -8.86
CA ASP A 393 -5.06 -14.60 -9.60
C ASP A 393 -6.33 -15.02 -8.86
N ASN A 394 -6.34 -14.97 -7.53
CA ASN A 394 -7.52 -15.28 -6.74
C ASN A 394 -8.68 -14.29 -6.92
N TYR A 395 -8.41 -13.14 -7.52
CA TYR A 395 -9.39 -12.06 -7.68
C TYR A 395 -9.92 -11.92 -9.12
N ILE A 396 -9.37 -12.63 -10.11
CA ILE A 396 -9.71 -12.45 -11.53
C ILE A 396 -11.22 -12.54 -11.76
N ASP A 397 -11.86 -13.63 -11.33
CA ASP A 397 -13.28 -13.86 -11.58
C ASP A 397 -14.19 -12.86 -10.83
N SER A 398 -13.90 -12.63 -9.55
CA SER A 398 -14.67 -11.72 -8.72
C SER A 398 -14.48 -10.25 -9.14
N PHE A 399 -13.27 -9.87 -9.51
CA PHE A 399 -12.97 -8.53 -10.01
C PHE A 399 -13.57 -8.30 -11.40
N SER A 400 -13.51 -9.29 -12.30
CA SER A 400 -14.21 -9.24 -13.60
C SER A 400 -15.72 -9.06 -13.43
N SER A 401 -16.33 -9.75 -12.46
CA SER A 401 -17.76 -9.60 -12.16
C SER A 401 -18.10 -8.21 -11.63
N PHE A 402 -17.25 -7.67 -10.74
CA PHE A 402 -17.36 -6.29 -10.25
C PHE A 402 -17.25 -5.29 -11.40
N LEU A 403 -16.23 -5.40 -12.28
CA LEU A 403 -16.06 -4.50 -13.42
C LEU A 403 -17.24 -4.57 -14.39
N LYS A 404 -17.78 -5.76 -14.69
CA LYS A 404 -19.00 -5.92 -15.51
C LYS A 404 -20.18 -5.21 -14.88
N SER A 405 -20.36 -5.32 -13.56
CA SER A 405 -21.46 -4.65 -12.85
C SER A 405 -21.34 -3.13 -12.89
N VAL A 406 -20.12 -2.57 -12.84
CA VAL A 406 -19.86 -1.12 -12.97
C VAL A 406 -20.12 -0.66 -14.42
N LEU A 407 -19.59 -1.38 -15.40
CA LEU A 407 -19.79 -1.05 -16.82
C LEU A 407 -21.26 -1.05 -17.24
N SER A 408 -22.08 -1.90 -16.63
CA SER A 408 -23.52 -1.98 -16.94
C SER A 408 -24.35 -0.82 -16.37
N ILE A 409 -23.78 0.05 -15.56
CA ILE A 409 -24.48 1.19 -14.94
C ILE A 409 -24.84 2.25 -15.97
N ARG A 410 -23.98 2.44 -16.98
CA ARG A 410 -24.08 3.52 -17.98
C ARG A 410 -24.29 3.01 -19.41
N ASN A 411 -24.48 1.70 -19.56
CA ASN A 411 -24.97 1.08 -20.80
C ASN A 411 -26.49 0.86 -20.64
#